data_6546c92d0ece81856b6581652f570cde
#
_entry.id   6546c92d0ece81856b6581652f570cde
#
_cell.length_a   1.000
_cell.length_b   1.000
_cell.length_c   1.000
_cell.angle_alpha   90.00
_cell.angle_beta   90.00
_cell.angle_gamma   90.00
#
_symmetry.space_group_name_H-M   'P 1'
#
loop_
_entity.id
_entity.type
_entity.pdbx_description
1 polymer ?
#
loop_
_entity_poly.entity_id
_entity_poly.type
_entity_poly.pdbx_seq_one_letter_code
_entity_poly.pdbx_strand_id
1 'polypeptide(L)'
;MSKLTPADVTDALKNTVDPEIGINIVDLGLIYKIEIDEQNDIKLTMTMTSPMCPVTSVIMADVQLRLENLPGVGKVVLDLVWEPAWNPEMISEEYRLSMGA
;
A
#
# COMPACT_ATOMS: atom_id res chain seq x y z
N MET A 1 -8.08 -13.68 20.01
CA MET A 1 -8.07 -12.67 18.94
C MET A 1 -7.32 -13.21 17.74
N SER A 2 -7.86 -12.99 16.56
CA SER A 2 -7.21 -13.45 15.36
C SER A 2 -5.99 -12.59 15.06
N LYS A 3 -4.93 -13.25 14.64
CA LYS A 3 -3.76 -12.53 14.17
C LYS A 3 -4.01 -11.96 12.78
N LEU A 4 -3.62 -10.72 12.57
CA LEU A 4 -3.71 -10.10 11.25
C LEU A 4 -2.77 -10.81 10.27
N THR A 5 -3.20 -10.91 9.02
CA THR A 5 -2.41 -11.52 7.96
C THR A 5 -2.07 -10.49 6.90
N PRO A 6 -1.04 -10.75 6.07
CA PRO A 6 -0.75 -9.85 4.95
C PRO A 6 -1.96 -9.66 4.02
N ALA A 7 -2.83 -10.68 3.89
CA ALA A 7 -4.04 -10.55 3.09
C ALA A 7 -5.00 -9.52 3.68
N ASP A 8 -5.13 -9.46 5.00
CA ASP A 8 -5.97 -8.46 5.66
C ASP A 8 -5.48 -7.04 5.35
N VAL A 9 -4.17 -6.84 5.42
CA VAL A 9 -3.54 -5.55 5.12
C VAL A 9 -3.74 -5.20 3.64
N THR A 10 -3.50 -6.15 2.76
CA THR A 10 -3.66 -5.96 1.32
C THR A 10 -5.08 -5.57 0.96
N ASP A 11 -6.07 -6.27 1.54
CA ASP A 11 -7.48 -5.97 1.27
C ASP A 11 -7.86 -4.56 1.72
N ALA A 12 -7.34 -4.14 2.88
CA ALA A 12 -7.58 -2.78 3.36
C ALA A 12 -6.98 -1.74 2.41
N LEU A 13 -5.77 -1.99 1.92
CA LEU A 13 -5.06 -1.05 1.06
C LEU A 13 -5.63 -0.96 -0.35
N LYS A 14 -6.38 -1.96 -0.80
CA LYS A 14 -7.07 -1.91 -2.10
C LYS A 14 -8.12 -0.81 -2.15
N ASN A 15 -8.49 -0.24 -1.02
CA ASN A 15 -9.41 0.88 -0.96
C ASN A 15 -8.72 2.24 -1.09
N THR A 16 -7.39 2.26 -1.08
CA THR A 16 -6.62 3.49 -1.25
C THR A 16 -6.22 3.61 -2.72
N VAL A 17 -6.74 4.63 -3.38
CA VAL A 17 -6.53 4.87 -4.81
C VAL A 17 -5.61 6.06 -5.00
N ASP A 18 -4.63 5.93 -5.90
CA ASP A 18 -3.81 7.06 -6.31
C ASP A 18 -4.69 7.97 -7.18
N PRO A 19 -5.01 9.20 -6.73
CA PRO A 19 -5.95 10.06 -7.45
C PRO A 19 -5.43 10.54 -8.80
N GLU A 20 -4.14 10.50 -9.03
CA GLU A 20 -3.56 10.92 -10.31
C GLU A 20 -3.68 9.84 -11.37
N ILE A 21 -3.69 8.57 -10.96
CA ILE A 21 -3.68 7.45 -11.89
C ILE A 21 -5.02 6.72 -11.90
N GLY A 22 -5.73 6.72 -10.77
CA GLY A 22 -7.03 6.06 -10.65
C GLY A 22 -6.96 4.56 -10.37
N ILE A 23 -5.80 4.07 -9.97
CA ILE A 23 -5.58 2.65 -9.63
C ILE A 23 -5.24 2.56 -8.14
N ASN A 24 -5.74 1.52 -7.47
CA ASN A 24 -5.40 1.34 -6.06
C ASN A 24 -3.91 1.02 -5.90
N ILE A 25 -3.36 1.38 -4.74
CA ILE A 25 -1.92 1.30 -4.52
C ILE A 25 -1.37 -0.13 -4.51
N VAL A 26 -2.20 -1.11 -4.23
CA VAL A 26 -1.78 -2.52 -4.27
C VAL A 26 -1.55 -2.97 -5.72
N ASP A 27 -2.55 -2.74 -6.58
CA ASP A 27 -2.44 -3.11 -7.99
C ASP A 27 -1.44 -2.25 -8.74
N LEU A 28 -1.21 -1.04 -8.25
CA LEU A 28 -0.18 -0.16 -8.81
C LEU A 28 1.23 -0.69 -8.55
N GLY A 29 1.39 -1.56 -7.56
CA GLY A 29 2.70 -2.12 -7.23
C GLY A 29 3.50 -1.25 -6.27
N LEU A 30 2.84 -0.41 -5.48
CA LEU A 30 3.53 0.48 -4.53
C LEU A 30 3.89 -0.21 -3.22
N ILE A 31 3.30 -1.36 -2.92
CA ILE A 31 3.53 -2.07 -1.67
C ILE A 31 4.65 -3.08 -1.88
N TYR A 32 5.78 -2.88 -1.20
CA TYR A 32 6.94 -3.73 -1.37
C TYR A 32 7.05 -4.82 -0.30
N LYS A 33 6.67 -4.52 0.94
CA LYS A 33 6.80 -5.48 2.02
C LYS A 33 5.78 -5.20 3.12
N ILE A 34 5.21 -6.27 3.66
CA ILE A 34 4.27 -6.21 4.78
C ILE A 34 4.83 -7.09 5.89
N GLU A 35 5.12 -6.50 7.04
CA GLU A 35 5.59 -7.23 8.21
C GLU A 35 4.58 -7.06 9.34
N ILE A 36 4.14 -8.16 9.92
CA ILE A 36 3.20 -8.17 11.03
C ILE A 36 3.79 -9.05 12.12
N ASP A 37 3.95 -8.49 13.31
CA ASP A 37 4.52 -9.24 14.43
C ASP A 37 3.42 -9.89 15.29
N GLU A 38 3.82 -10.50 16.39
CA GLU A 38 2.90 -11.23 17.28
C GLU A 38 1.90 -10.32 17.99
N GLN A 39 2.22 -9.04 18.12
CA GLN A 39 1.32 -8.06 18.72
C GLN A 39 0.42 -7.38 17.68
N ASN A 40 0.44 -7.85 16.45
CA ASN A 40 -0.26 -7.23 15.32
C ASN A 40 0.22 -5.81 15.02
N ASP A 41 1.49 -5.52 15.34
CA ASP A 41 2.14 -4.30 14.90
C ASP A 41 2.51 -4.48 13.43
N ILE A 42 2.20 -3.48 12.61
CA ILE A 42 2.40 -3.56 11.17
C ILE A 42 3.53 -2.63 10.76
N LYS A 43 4.47 -3.16 9.99
CA LYS A 43 5.46 -2.33 9.30
C LYS A 43 5.23 -2.52 7.80
N LEU A 44 4.86 -1.44 7.14
CA LEU A 44 4.58 -1.45 5.71
C LEU A 44 5.67 -0.70 4.98
N THR A 45 6.36 -1.39 4.08
CA THR A 45 7.37 -0.78 3.20
C THR A 45 6.72 -0.52 1.86
N MET A 46 6.72 0.73 1.42
CA MET A 46 6.07 1.12 0.19
C MET A 46 6.83 2.24 -0.51
N THR A 47 6.46 2.49 -1.75
CA THR A 47 7.03 3.58 -2.54
C THR A 47 5.91 4.39 -3.18
N MET A 48 6.28 5.40 -3.94
CA MET A 48 5.37 6.22 -4.74
C MET A 48 5.81 6.19 -6.19
N THR A 49 4.92 6.59 -7.10
CA THR A 49 5.23 6.60 -8.53
C THR A 49 6.26 7.68 -8.87
N SER A 50 6.34 8.72 -8.05
CA SER A 50 7.30 9.81 -8.28
C SER A 50 7.61 10.50 -6.96
N PRO A 51 8.90 10.87 -6.71
CA PRO A 51 9.26 11.65 -5.53
C PRO A 51 8.66 13.06 -5.53
N MET A 52 8.19 13.52 -6.68
CA MET A 52 7.57 14.84 -6.85
C MET A 52 6.03 14.78 -6.76
N CYS A 53 5.47 13.64 -6.38
CA CYS A 53 4.02 13.47 -6.31
C CYS A 53 3.43 14.36 -5.21
N PRO A 54 2.56 15.33 -5.54
CA PRO A 54 2.01 16.22 -4.52
C PRO A 54 0.98 15.55 -3.60
N VAL A 55 0.51 14.36 -3.97
CA VAL A 55 -0.48 13.62 -3.18
C VAL A 55 0.15 12.56 -2.28
N THR A 56 1.48 12.51 -2.20
CA THR A 56 2.18 11.52 -1.36
C THR A 56 1.68 11.56 0.08
N SER A 57 1.60 12.74 0.68
CA SER A 57 1.16 12.88 2.06
C SER A 57 -0.29 12.45 2.24
N VAL A 58 -1.14 12.71 1.25
CA VAL A 58 -2.55 12.29 1.29
C VAL A 58 -2.66 10.77 1.26
N ILE A 59 -1.92 10.12 0.36
CA ILE A 59 -1.92 8.67 0.26
C ILE A 59 -1.38 8.03 1.53
N MET A 60 -0.27 8.54 2.06
CA MET A 60 0.33 8.02 3.28
C MET A 60 -0.61 8.16 4.48
N ALA A 61 -1.31 9.29 4.59
CA ALA A 61 -2.29 9.51 5.66
C ALA A 61 -3.46 8.53 5.55
N ASP A 62 -3.95 8.29 4.33
CA ASP A 62 -5.05 7.35 4.11
C ASP A 62 -4.62 5.91 4.45
N VAL A 63 -3.42 5.52 4.04
CA VAL A 63 -2.87 4.20 4.38
C VAL A 63 -2.77 4.03 5.89
N GLN A 64 -2.20 5.03 6.57
CA GLN A 64 -2.05 4.99 8.02
C GLN A 64 -3.41 4.79 8.70
N LEU A 65 -4.40 5.59 8.31
CA LEU A 65 -5.72 5.52 8.90
C LEU A 65 -6.41 4.18 8.66
N ARG A 66 -6.32 3.65 7.45
CA ARG A 66 -6.94 2.36 7.12
C ARG A 66 -6.33 1.22 7.91
N LEU A 67 -5.01 1.22 8.07
CA LEU A 67 -4.35 0.17 8.82
C LEU A 67 -4.63 0.29 10.32
N GLU A 68 -4.70 1.52 10.84
CA GLU A 68 -5.04 1.75 12.25
C GLU A 68 -6.47 1.34 12.60
N ASN A 69 -7.34 1.24 11.61
CA ASN A 69 -8.72 0.83 11.81
C ASN A 69 -8.93 -0.68 11.69
N LEU A 70 -7.90 -1.45 11.39
CA LEU A 70 -8.04 -2.90 11.33
C LEU A 70 -8.30 -3.47 12.72
N PRO A 71 -9.26 -4.40 12.87
CA PRO A 71 -9.58 -4.98 14.17
C PRO A 71 -8.37 -5.69 14.78
N GLY A 72 -8.04 -5.34 16.01
CA GLY A 72 -6.94 -5.97 16.73
C GLY A 72 -5.55 -5.47 16.36
N VAL A 73 -5.45 -4.43 15.53
CA VAL A 73 -4.16 -3.90 15.10
C VAL A 73 -3.40 -3.27 16.28
N GLY A 74 -2.07 -3.45 16.30
CA GLY A 74 -1.19 -2.75 17.22
C GLY A 74 -0.71 -1.43 16.62
N LYS A 75 0.60 -1.22 16.62
CA LYS A 75 1.20 -0.01 16.04
C LYS A 75 1.32 -0.17 14.53
N VAL A 76 1.22 0.96 13.81
CA VAL A 76 1.40 0.97 12.37
C VAL A 76 2.56 1.91 12.03
N VAL A 77 3.57 1.37 11.37
CA VAL A 77 4.73 2.12 10.91
C VAL A 77 4.80 2.04 9.40
N LEU A 78 4.86 3.19 8.74
CA LEU A 78 5.00 3.25 7.29
C LEU A 78 6.45 3.64 6.96
N ASP A 79 7.07 2.85 6.09
CA ASP A 79 8.43 3.09 5.63
C ASP A 79 8.39 3.40 4.14
N LEU A 80 8.56 4.67 3.78
CA LEU A 80 8.55 5.12 2.40
C LEU A 80 9.97 5.00 1.84
N VAL A 81 10.11 4.18 0.79
CA VAL A 81 11.42 3.93 0.19
C VAL A 81 11.38 4.30 -1.29
N TRP A 82 12.55 4.58 -1.85
CA TRP A 82 12.71 4.94 -3.26
C TRP A 82 13.56 3.93 -4.02
N GLU A 83 13.98 2.86 -3.35
CA GLU A 83 14.74 1.77 -3.95
C GLU A 83 14.05 0.43 -3.65
N PRO A 84 13.80 -0.41 -4.63
CA PRO A 84 13.91 -0.11 -6.05
C PRO A 84 12.89 0.93 -6.49
N ALA A 85 13.24 1.70 -7.53
CA ALA A 85 12.34 2.73 -8.06
C ALA A 85 11.12 2.07 -8.70
N TRP A 86 9.95 2.68 -8.50
CA TRP A 86 8.73 2.19 -9.13
C TRP A 86 8.78 2.41 -10.65
N ASN A 87 8.23 1.46 -11.39
CA ASN A 87 8.03 1.60 -12.83
C ASN A 87 6.68 0.97 -13.23
N PRO A 88 6.14 1.33 -14.41
CA PRO A 88 4.81 0.84 -14.83
C PRO A 88 4.69 -0.68 -14.96
N GLU A 89 5.79 -1.39 -15.11
CA GLU A 89 5.76 -2.85 -15.17
C GLU A 89 5.36 -3.49 -13.83
N MET A 90 5.43 -2.72 -12.74
CA MET A 90 5.03 -3.18 -11.42
C MET A 90 3.51 -3.16 -11.22
N ILE A 91 2.77 -2.52 -12.15
CA ILE A 91 1.30 -2.55 -12.11
C ILE A 91 0.86 -4.00 -12.32
N SER A 92 -0.13 -4.45 -11.55
CA SER A 92 -0.60 -5.83 -11.63
C SER A 92 -1.03 -6.18 -13.06
N GLU A 93 -0.77 -7.42 -13.46
CA GLU A 93 -1.10 -7.90 -14.80
C GLU A 93 -2.58 -7.72 -15.12
N GLU A 94 -3.44 -7.96 -14.14
CA GLU A 94 -4.88 -7.80 -14.27
C GLU A 94 -5.26 -6.39 -14.74
N TYR A 95 -4.65 -5.37 -14.11
CA TYR A 95 -4.92 -3.97 -14.49
C TYR A 95 -4.31 -3.62 -15.84
N ARG A 96 -3.14 -4.13 -16.13
CA ARG A 96 -2.48 -3.89 -17.41
C ARG A 96 -3.34 -4.42 -18.57
N LEU A 97 -3.91 -5.59 -18.39
CA LEU A 97 -4.80 -6.18 -19.41
C LEU A 97 -6.09 -5.39 -19.57
N SER A 98 -6.68 -4.91 -18.46
CA SER A 98 -7.91 -4.13 -18.55
C SER A 98 -7.69 -2.76 -19.16
N MET A 99 -6.47 -2.24 -19.13
CA MET A 99 -6.13 -0.96 -19.78
C MET A 99 -5.85 -1.12 -21.28
N GLY A 100 -5.93 -2.32 -21.81
CA GLY A 100 -5.72 -2.59 -23.22
C GLY A 100 -4.27 -2.48 -23.67
N ALA A 101 -3.35 -2.58 -22.74
CA ALA A 101 -1.93 -2.48 -23.04
C ALA A 101 -1.36 -3.83 -23.47
#